data_c8ed03ec6a187f86f9a026639fcb6c42
#
_entry.id   c8ed03ec6a187f86f9a026639fcb6c42
#
_cell.length_a   1.000
_cell.length_b   1.000
_cell.length_c   1.000
_cell.angle_alpha   90.00
_cell.angle_beta   90.00
_cell.angle_gamma   90.00
#
_symmetry.space_group_name_H-M   'P 1'
#
loop_
_entity.id
_entity.type
_entity.pdbx_description
1 polymer ?
#
loop_
_entity_poly.entity_id
_entity_poly.type
_entity_poly.pdbx_seq_one_letter_code
_entity_poly.pdbx_strand_id
1 'polypeptide(L)'
;MPTKQPLVVCVDDDEAMLATVARCLKREPFEIRVTLSASEALGWISTDEVAVLVSDYDMPEMTGAQLAGHARRVRPETVRILLTGKRNLETAIDGINQGEIFKFLNKPFDNEVLRQTVRSAVERNRELLAMSGDRERRERREALRTALEAEYPGISHVDRNDGEVCVVTADPWGDAADLGLTGLTAALEKRS
;
A
#
# COMPACT_ATOMS: atom_id res chain seq x y z
N MET A 1 6.85 6.54 -18.17
CA MET A 1 7.56 5.54 -17.33
C MET A 1 6.84 4.22 -17.47
N PRO A 2 7.48 3.11 -17.85
CA PRO A 2 6.83 1.81 -17.83
C PRO A 2 6.42 1.54 -16.39
N THR A 3 5.13 1.38 -16.15
CA THR A 3 4.60 0.98 -14.84
C THR A 3 5.11 -0.43 -14.55
N LYS A 4 5.87 -0.59 -13.46
CA LYS A 4 6.34 -1.89 -13.00
C LYS A 4 5.14 -2.83 -12.87
N GLN A 5 5.26 -4.02 -13.46
CA GLN A 5 4.19 -5.01 -13.35
C GLN A 5 3.98 -5.40 -11.88
N PRO A 6 2.73 -5.56 -11.43
CA PRO A 6 2.46 -6.03 -10.07
C PRO A 6 3.07 -7.41 -9.85
N LEU A 7 3.77 -7.61 -8.73
CA LEU A 7 4.35 -8.88 -8.37
C LEU A 7 3.35 -9.72 -7.58
N VAL A 8 3.08 -10.92 -8.07
CA VAL A 8 2.24 -11.94 -7.43
C VAL A 8 3.14 -13.08 -6.97
N VAL A 9 3.16 -13.35 -5.68
CA VAL A 9 3.89 -14.46 -5.07
C VAL A 9 2.93 -15.59 -4.77
N CYS A 10 3.24 -16.80 -5.25
CA CYS A 10 2.45 -18.01 -5.03
C CYS A 10 3.26 -19.01 -4.20
N VAL A 11 2.67 -19.55 -3.14
CA VAL A 11 3.31 -20.48 -2.20
C VAL A 11 2.40 -21.69 -1.99
N ASP A 12 2.93 -22.86 -2.21
CA ASP A 12 2.25 -24.14 -1.98
C ASP A 12 3.34 -25.21 -1.80
N ASP A 13 3.18 -26.18 -0.93
CA ASP A 13 4.11 -27.29 -0.77
C ASP A 13 3.98 -28.36 -1.88
N ASP A 14 2.94 -28.26 -2.71
CA ASP A 14 2.73 -29.09 -3.89
C ASP A 14 3.21 -28.38 -5.17
N GLU A 15 4.32 -28.85 -5.74
CA GLU A 15 4.91 -28.34 -6.98
C GLU A 15 3.91 -28.41 -8.17
N ALA A 16 3.08 -29.45 -8.26
CA ALA A 16 2.09 -29.61 -9.32
C ALA A 16 0.99 -28.53 -9.21
N MET A 17 0.62 -28.17 -7.97
CA MET A 17 -0.32 -27.09 -7.71
C MET A 17 0.29 -25.74 -8.11
N LEU A 18 1.55 -25.44 -7.72
CA LEU A 18 2.25 -24.24 -8.16
C LEU A 18 2.34 -24.11 -9.67
N ALA A 19 2.69 -25.20 -10.35
CA ALA A 19 2.72 -25.23 -11.82
C ALA A 19 1.34 -24.94 -12.44
N THR A 20 0.26 -25.40 -11.80
CA THR A 20 -1.12 -25.15 -12.24
C THR A 20 -1.49 -23.67 -12.03
N VAL A 21 -1.21 -23.10 -10.88
CA VAL A 21 -1.44 -21.68 -10.56
C VAL A 21 -0.64 -20.78 -11.50
N ALA A 22 0.67 -21.04 -11.66
CA ALA A 22 1.53 -20.29 -12.56
C ALA A 22 1.04 -20.31 -14.01
N ARG A 23 0.65 -21.50 -14.51
CA ARG A 23 0.08 -21.64 -15.86
C ARG A 23 -1.23 -20.89 -16.03
N CYS A 24 -2.08 -20.89 -15.01
CA CYS A 24 -3.34 -20.17 -14.99
C CYS A 24 -3.12 -18.66 -15.12
N LEU A 25 -2.12 -18.10 -14.42
CA LEU A 25 -1.85 -16.67 -14.36
C LEU A 25 -0.87 -16.18 -15.45
N LYS A 26 -0.22 -17.06 -16.21
CA LYS A 26 0.84 -16.72 -17.18
C LYS A 26 0.46 -15.66 -18.23
N ARG A 27 -0.82 -15.54 -18.56
CA ARG A 27 -1.30 -14.59 -19.59
C ARG A 27 -1.74 -13.25 -19.00
N GLU A 28 -1.68 -13.12 -17.69
CA GLU A 28 -2.06 -11.91 -16.99
C GLU A 28 -0.89 -10.89 -16.98
N PRO A 29 -1.16 -9.61 -16.87
CA PRO A 29 -0.14 -8.57 -16.84
C PRO A 29 0.52 -8.46 -15.46
N PHE A 30 0.96 -9.59 -14.89
CA PHE A 30 1.62 -9.71 -13.60
C PHE A 30 3.00 -10.34 -13.74
N GLU A 31 3.94 -9.95 -12.89
CA GLU A 31 5.12 -10.75 -12.61
C GLU A 31 4.71 -11.84 -11.60
N ILE A 32 5.07 -13.10 -11.88
CA ILE A 32 4.69 -14.23 -11.04
C ILE A 32 5.95 -14.88 -10.52
N ARG A 33 6.06 -15.03 -9.19
CA ARG A 33 7.07 -15.86 -8.53
C ARG A 33 6.38 -16.96 -7.77
N VAL A 34 6.96 -18.14 -7.82
CA VAL A 34 6.46 -19.34 -7.15
C VAL A 34 7.54 -19.90 -6.23
N THR A 35 7.14 -20.42 -5.10
CA THR A 35 8.04 -21.10 -4.18
C THR A 35 7.31 -22.17 -3.38
N LEU A 36 8.05 -23.21 -3.00
CA LEU A 36 7.61 -24.25 -2.07
C LEU A 36 7.80 -23.87 -0.60
N SER A 37 8.53 -22.78 -0.32
CA SER A 37 8.91 -22.35 1.03
C SER A 37 8.17 -21.07 1.45
N ALA A 38 7.46 -21.16 2.57
CA ALA A 38 6.83 -20.01 3.19
C ALA A 38 7.85 -18.96 3.67
N SER A 39 9.01 -19.42 4.14
CA SER A 39 10.09 -18.56 4.60
C SER A 39 10.71 -17.77 3.45
N GLU A 40 10.89 -18.38 2.28
CA GLU A 40 11.38 -17.69 1.08
C GLU A 40 10.38 -16.63 0.60
N ALA A 41 9.09 -16.96 0.57
CA ALA A 41 8.03 -16.01 0.22
C ALA A 41 8.04 -14.79 1.15
N LEU A 42 8.22 -15.01 2.44
CA LEU A 42 8.31 -13.92 3.43
C LEU A 42 9.55 -13.05 3.18
N GLY A 43 10.67 -13.64 2.79
CA GLY A 43 11.86 -12.93 2.35
C GLY A 43 11.56 -11.97 1.20
N TRP A 44 10.89 -12.46 0.14
CA TRP A 44 10.49 -11.61 -1.00
C TRP A 44 9.51 -10.49 -0.59
N ILE A 45 8.54 -10.79 0.29
CA ILE A 45 7.61 -9.76 0.78
C ILE A 45 8.35 -8.67 1.56
N SER A 46 9.44 -9.01 2.24
CA SER A 46 10.23 -8.03 3.00
C SER A 46 11.07 -7.13 2.10
N THR A 47 11.60 -7.65 0.99
CA THR A 47 12.55 -6.94 0.11
C THR A 47 11.87 -6.31 -1.11
N ASP A 48 10.82 -6.94 -1.63
CA ASP A 48 10.16 -6.53 -2.87
C ASP A 48 8.75 -5.96 -2.60
N GLU A 49 8.25 -5.19 -3.56
CA GLU A 49 6.87 -4.67 -3.56
C GLU A 49 5.89 -5.76 -4.05
N VAL A 50 5.59 -6.73 -3.18
CA VAL A 50 4.64 -7.78 -3.49
C VAL A 50 3.22 -7.24 -3.42
N ALA A 51 2.51 -7.28 -4.55
CA ALA A 51 1.13 -6.83 -4.63
C ALA A 51 0.14 -7.86 -4.05
N VAL A 52 0.34 -9.14 -4.38
CA VAL A 52 -0.56 -10.22 -3.97
C VAL A 52 0.25 -11.43 -3.52
N LEU A 53 -0.13 -11.97 -2.36
CA LEU A 53 0.29 -13.28 -1.86
C LEU A 53 -0.85 -14.27 -2.07
N VAL A 54 -0.59 -15.34 -2.81
CA VAL A 54 -1.48 -16.51 -2.95
C VAL A 54 -0.81 -17.67 -2.25
N SER A 55 -1.37 -18.15 -1.16
CA SER A 55 -0.74 -19.21 -0.35
C SER A 55 -1.69 -20.37 -0.14
N ASP A 56 -1.16 -21.59 -0.20
CA ASP A 56 -1.87 -22.72 0.39
C ASP A 56 -2.05 -22.51 1.89
N TYR A 57 -3.11 -23.09 2.43
CA TYR A 57 -3.39 -23.05 3.87
C TYR A 57 -2.53 -24.05 4.64
N ASP A 58 -2.40 -25.28 4.13
CA ASP A 58 -1.74 -26.39 4.82
C ASP A 58 -0.31 -26.57 4.31
N MET A 59 0.66 -25.94 4.94
CA MET A 59 2.07 -26.08 4.59
C MET A 59 2.91 -26.56 5.80
N PRO A 60 3.99 -27.33 5.55
CA PRO A 60 4.77 -27.94 6.66
C PRO A 60 5.48 -26.94 7.58
N GLU A 61 6.04 -25.83 7.01
CA GLU A 61 6.82 -24.86 7.78
C GLU A 61 5.95 -23.99 8.69
N MET A 62 4.86 -23.48 8.12
CA MET A 62 3.86 -22.66 8.80
C MET A 62 2.56 -22.68 7.98
N THR A 63 1.44 -22.46 8.63
CA THR A 63 0.17 -22.36 7.89
C THR A 63 0.13 -21.10 7.03
N GLY A 64 -0.65 -21.16 5.92
CA GLY A 64 -0.87 -19.97 5.08
C GLY A 64 -1.47 -18.80 5.85
N ALA A 65 -2.26 -19.05 6.89
CA ALA A 65 -2.78 -18.01 7.77
C ALA A 65 -1.68 -17.33 8.60
N GLN A 66 -0.71 -18.10 9.10
CA GLN A 66 0.45 -17.55 9.80
C GLN A 66 1.33 -16.74 8.85
N LEU A 67 1.60 -17.26 7.64
CA LEU A 67 2.33 -16.53 6.59
C LEU A 67 1.63 -15.21 6.24
N ALA A 68 0.31 -15.23 6.07
CA ALA A 68 -0.48 -14.04 5.81
C ALA A 68 -0.41 -13.01 6.96
N GLY A 69 -0.42 -13.48 8.20
CA GLY A 69 -0.24 -12.64 9.39
C GLY A 69 1.14 -11.97 9.44
N HIS A 70 2.21 -12.69 9.09
CA HIS A 70 3.55 -12.13 8.96
C HIS A 70 3.64 -11.12 7.82
N ALA A 71 3.09 -11.46 6.64
CA ALA A 71 3.03 -10.59 5.48
C ALA A 71 2.34 -9.25 5.81
N ARG A 72 1.23 -9.29 6.55
CA ARG A 72 0.52 -8.09 7.00
C ARG A 72 1.37 -7.16 7.86
N ARG A 73 2.16 -7.72 8.78
CA ARG A 73 3.03 -6.92 9.67
C ARG A 73 4.15 -6.25 8.92
N VAL A 74 4.74 -6.94 7.94
CA VAL A 74 5.87 -6.45 7.15
C VAL A 74 5.41 -5.47 6.07
N ARG A 75 4.32 -5.83 5.38
CA ARG A 75 3.78 -5.05 4.25
C ARG A 75 2.25 -5.15 4.24
N PRO A 76 1.56 -4.25 4.95
CA PRO A 76 0.10 -4.29 5.08
C PRO A 76 -0.64 -4.14 3.75
N GLU A 77 -0.05 -3.49 2.75
CA GLU A 77 -0.62 -3.28 1.42
C GLU A 77 -0.62 -4.56 0.55
N THR A 78 0.25 -5.55 0.84
CA THR A 78 0.18 -6.85 0.15
C THR A 78 -1.18 -7.49 0.39
N VAL A 79 -1.92 -7.80 -0.66
CA VAL A 79 -3.23 -8.46 -0.55
C VAL A 79 -3.04 -9.97 -0.46
N ARG A 80 -3.75 -10.63 0.45
CA ARG A 80 -3.54 -12.05 0.80
C ARG A 80 -4.75 -12.88 0.40
N ILE A 81 -4.50 -13.93 -0.40
CA ILE A 81 -5.46 -14.94 -0.84
C ILE A 81 -5.01 -16.27 -0.29
N LEU A 82 -5.91 -17.04 0.30
CA LEU A 82 -5.64 -18.40 0.76
C LEU A 82 -6.35 -19.43 -0.10
N LEU A 83 -5.61 -20.45 -0.51
CA LEU A 83 -6.13 -21.66 -1.14
C LEU A 83 -6.34 -22.70 -0.04
N THR A 84 -7.49 -23.35 0.03
CA THR A 84 -7.80 -24.28 1.11
C THR A 84 -8.55 -25.50 0.63
N GLY A 85 -8.30 -26.65 1.23
CA GLY A 85 -9.11 -27.86 1.05
C GLY A 85 -10.42 -27.75 1.85
N LYS A 86 -11.42 -28.54 1.45
CA LYS A 86 -12.78 -28.53 2.06
C LYS A 86 -12.83 -28.76 3.59
N ARG A 87 -11.77 -29.33 4.20
CA ARG A 87 -11.76 -29.69 5.62
C ARG A 87 -11.38 -28.55 6.55
N ASN A 88 -10.80 -27.46 6.02
CA ASN A 88 -10.15 -26.45 6.83
C ASN A 88 -10.86 -25.07 6.81
N LEU A 89 -12.02 -25.00 6.15
CA LEU A 89 -12.74 -23.72 6.02
C LEU A 89 -13.21 -23.18 7.39
N GLU A 90 -13.65 -24.06 8.30
CA GLU A 90 -14.09 -23.65 9.64
C GLU A 90 -12.90 -23.17 10.50
N THR A 91 -11.75 -23.85 10.40
CA THR A 91 -10.53 -23.47 11.12
C THR A 91 -9.87 -22.22 10.50
N ALA A 92 -10.06 -22.02 9.19
CA ALA A 92 -9.57 -20.83 8.49
C ALA A 92 -10.30 -19.55 8.93
N ILE A 93 -11.56 -19.65 9.38
CA ILE A 93 -12.35 -18.51 9.88
C ILE A 93 -11.71 -17.92 11.14
N ASP A 94 -11.14 -18.72 12.03
CA ASP A 94 -10.42 -18.24 13.20
C ASP A 94 -9.10 -17.51 12.83
N GLY A 95 -8.51 -17.87 11.66
CA GLY A 95 -7.34 -17.19 11.11
C GLY A 95 -7.64 -15.85 10.41
N ILE A 96 -8.90 -15.58 10.06
CA ILE A 96 -9.33 -14.34 9.38
C ILE A 96 -8.96 -13.11 10.21
N ASN A 97 -9.10 -13.17 11.53
CA ASN A 97 -8.79 -12.06 12.43
C ASN A 97 -7.29 -11.75 12.54
N GLN A 98 -6.40 -12.69 12.19
CA GLN A 98 -4.96 -12.50 12.30
C GLN A 98 -4.31 -11.95 11.03
N GLY A 99 -4.84 -12.26 9.84
CA GLY A 99 -4.18 -11.97 8.57
C GLY A 99 -4.93 -11.00 7.64
N GLU A 100 -6.16 -10.59 7.95
CA GLU A 100 -7.03 -9.84 7.00
C GLU A 100 -6.98 -10.45 5.60
N ILE A 101 -7.51 -11.66 5.47
CA ILE A 101 -7.52 -12.38 4.20
C ILE A 101 -8.54 -11.74 3.26
N PHE A 102 -8.10 -11.40 2.06
CA PHE A 102 -8.96 -10.82 1.03
C PHE A 102 -9.97 -11.84 0.50
N LYS A 103 -9.51 -13.07 0.24
CA LYS A 103 -10.39 -14.14 -0.24
C LYS A 103 -9.82 -15.52 0.06
N PHE A 104 -10.73 -16.46 0.34
CA PHE A 104 -10.45 -17.89 0.37
C PHE A 104 -10.94 -18.53 -0.94
N LEU A 105 -10.14 -19.40 -1.52
CA LEU A 105 -10.51 -20.23 -2.66
C LEU A 105 -10.42 -21.70 -2.27
N ASN A 106 -11.52 -22.41 -2.44
CA ASN A 106 -11.56 -23.85 -2.16
C ASN A 106 -10.90 -24.64 -3.29
N LYS A 107 -9.99 -25.55 -2.92
CA LYS A 107 -9.44 -26.56 -3.84
C LYS A 107 -10.45 -27.71 -4.04
N PRO A 108 -10.71 -28.17 -5.26
CA PRO A 108 -10.27 -27.64 -6.54
C PRO A 108 -11.02 -26.35 -6.91
N PHE A 109 -10.32 -25.38 -7.48
CA PHE A 109 -10.88 -24.11 -7.95
C PHE A 109 -10.93 -24.03 -9.47
N ASP A 110 -11.85 -23.23 -9.96
CA ASP A 110 -11.90 -22.87 -11.38
C ASP A 110 -10.80 -21.86 -11.72
N ASN A 111 -10.14 -22.05 -12.87
CA ASN A 111 -9.06 -21.21 -13.34
C ASN A 111 -9.50 -19.75 -13.56
N GLU A 112 -10.74 -19.53 -14.02
CA GLU A 112 -11.26 -18.19 -14.23
C GLU A 112 -11.54 -17.49 -12.91
N VAL A 113 -12.05 -18.22 -11.91
CA VAL A 113 -12.26 -17.71 -10.55
C VAL A 113 -10.93 -17.29 -9.92
N LEU A 114 -9.86 -18.08 -10.09
CA LEU A 114 -8.52 -17.71 -9.62
C LEU A 114 -8.03 -16.42 -10.29
N ARG A 115 -8.09 -16.35 -11.64
CA ARG A 115 -7.68 -15.15 -12.39
C ARG A 115 -8.42 -13.89 -11.93
N GLN A 116 -9.75 -13.96 -11.86
CA GLN A 116 -10.57 -12.82 -11.42
C GLN A 116 -10.26 -12.41 -9.99
N THR A 117 -10.02 -13.38 -9.10
CA THR A 117 -9.67 -13.10 -7.71
C THR A 117 -8.32 -12.38 -7.62
N VAL A 118 -7.31 -12.83 -8.36
CA VAL A 118 -5.98 -12.17 -8.37
C VAL A 118 -6.06 -10.79 -8.99
N ARG A 119 -6.81 -10.58 -10.08
CA ARG A 119 -7.04 -9.23 -10.65
C ARG A 119 -7.66 -8.28 -9.63
N SER A 120 -8.73 -8.71 -8.95
CA SER A 120 -9.38 -7.91 -7.92
C SER A 120 -8.44 -7.62 -6.74
N ALA A 121 -7.57 -8.57 -6.39
CA ALA A 121 -6.57 -8.38 -5.36
C ALA A 121 -5.49 -7.36 -5.76
N VAL A 122 -5.05 -7.36 -7.02
CA VAL A 122 -4.11 -6.36 -7.55
C VAL A 122 -4.74 -4.96 -7.52
N GLU A 123 -6.00 -4.82 -7.91
CA GLU A 123 -6.69 -3.53 -7.81
C GLU A 123 -6.80 -3.08 -6.34
N ARG A 124 -7.13 -4.00 -5.45
CA ARG A 124 -7.16 -3.69 -4.00
C ARG A 124 -5.81 -3.25 -3.45
N ASN A 125 -4.71 -3.87 -3.90
CA ASN A 125 -3.35 -3.44 -3.54
C ASN A 125 -3.08 -2.00 -4.02
N ARG A 126 -3.46 -1.63 -5.24
CA ARG A 126 -3.32 -0.26 -5.76
C ARG A 126 -4.08 0.77 -4.93
N GLU A 127 -5.31 0.43 -4.51
CA GLU A 127 -6.10 1.29 -3.62
C GLU A 127 -5.39 1.50 -2.28
N LEU A 128 -4.88 0.41 -1.67
CA LEU A 128 -4.17 0.47 -0.40
C LEU A 128 -2.90 1.32 -0.49
N LEU A 129 -2.11 1.18 -1.57
CA LEU A 129 -0.93 1.99 -1.82
C LEU A 129 -1.26 3.47 -2.03
N ALA A 130 -2.36 3.78 -2.73
CA ALA A 130 -2.81 5.16 -2.89
C ALA A 130 -3.20 5.79 -1.54
N MET A 131 -3.92 5.04 -0.71
CA MET A 131 -4.34 5.50 0.63
C MET A 131 -3.15 5.70 1.58
N SER A 132 -2.17 4.79 1.58
CA SER A 132 -0.96 4.93 2.41
C SER A 132 -0.11 6.12 1.97
N GLY A 133 0.09 6.31 0.67
CA GLY A 133 0.79 7.46 0.12
C GLY A 133 0.13 8.81 0.47
N ASP A 134 -1.20 8.88 0.45
CA ASP A 134 -1.94 10.09 0.84
C ASP A 134 -1.83 10.34 2.35
N ARG A 135 -1.83 9.28 3.16
CA ARG A 135 -1.62 9.39 4.61
C ARG A 135 -0.24 9.93 4.94
N GLU A 136 0.82 9.36 4.36
CA GLU A 136 2.19 9.84 4.54
C GLU A 136 2.37 11.31 4.12
N ARG A 137 1.74 11.70 2.99
CA ARG A 137 1.76 13.10 2.52
C ARG A 137 1.06 14.03 3.50
N ARG A 138 -0.07 13.60 4.09
CA ARG A 138 -0.79 14.38 5.11
C ARG A 138 0.04 14.52 6.38
N GLU A 139 0.57 13.40 6.89
CA GLU A 139 1.40 13.39 8.10
C GLU A 139 2.66 14.26 7.93
N ARG A 140 3.34 14.18 6.79
CA ARG A 140 4.49 15.04 6.46
C ARG A 140 4.12 16.52 6.38
N ARG A 141 2.98 16.83 5.74
CA ARG A 141 2.48 18.21 5.63
C ARG A 141 2.10 18.78 7.00
N GLU A 142 1.48 17.98 7.84
CA GLU A 142 1.10 18.38 9.19
C GLU A 142 2.31 18.55 10.11
N ALA A 143 3.29 17.66 10.04
CA ALA A 143 4.56 17.79 10.75
C ALA A 143 5.32 19.06 10.33
N LEU A 144 5.39 19.36 9.02
CA LEU A 144 6.02 20.57 8.50
C LEU A 144 5.28 21.83 8.98
N ARG A 145 3.94 21.82 8.92
CA ARG A 145 3.12 22.93 9.40
C ARG A 145 3.36 23.19 10.90
N THR A 146 3.39 22.13 11.70
CA THR A 146 3.64 22.24 13.14
C THR A 146 5.04 22.79 13.43
N ALA A 147 6.05 22.33 12.69
CA ALA A 147 7.42 22.82 12.82
C ALA A 147 7.52 24.32 12.45
N LEU A 148 6.89 24.71 11.33
CA LEU A 148 6.86 26.11 10.89
C LEU A 148 6.08 27.00 11.87
N GLU A 149 4.97 26.52 12.41
CA GLU A 149 4.21 27.27 13.41
C GLU A 149 4.98 27.46 14.72
N ALA A 150 5.81 26.47 15.10
CA ALA A 150 6.68 26.58 16.27
C ALA A 150 7.83 27.59 16.06
N GLU A 151 8.37 27.66 14.84
CA GLU A 151 9.45 28.57 14.47
C GLU A 151 8.92 29.99 14.15
N TYR A 152 7.73 30.06 13.55
CA TYR A 152 7.07 31.31 13.13
C TYR A 152 5.60 31.29 13.58
N PRO A 153 5.29 31.66 14.83
CA PRO A 153 3.93 31.64 15.35
C PRO A 153 2.97 32.51 14.51
N GLY A 154 1.86 31.93 14.08
CA GLY A 154 0.85 32.61 13.24
C GLY A 154 1.02 32.44 11.74
N ILE A 155 2.06 31.75 11.25
CA ILE A 155 2.30 31.54 9.81
C ILE A 155 1.17 30.74 9.14
N SER A 156 0.45 29.92 9.90
CA SER A 156 -0.66 29.12 9.38
C SER A 156 -2.01 29.86 9.43
N HIS A 157 -2.05 31.09 9.91
CA HIS A 157 -3.26 31.91 9.90
C HIS A 157 -3.37 32.65 8.58
N VAL A 158 -4.22 32.14 7.68
CA VAL A 158 -4.51 32.75 6.38
C VAL A 158 -5.96 33.20 6.41
N ASP A 159 -6.17 34.50 6.57
CA ASP A 159 -7.51 35.09 6.36
C ASP A 159 -7.76 35.24 4.86
N ARG A 160 -8.84 34.63 4.38
CA ARG A 160 -9.33 34.80 3.01
C ARG A 160 -10.46 35.82 3.02
N ASN A 161 -10.20 36.97 2.46
CA ASN A 161 -11.21 37.97 2.19
C ASN A 161 -11.39 38.08 0.68
N ASP A 162 -12.60 37.79 0.17
CA ASP A 162 -13.06 37.99 -1.22
C ASP A 162 -12.13 37.48 -2.34
N GLY A 163 -11.46 36.34 -2.15
CA GLY A 163 -10.64 35.69 -3.19
C GLY A 163 -9.18 36.12 -3.23
N GLU A 164 -8.76 37.09 -2.45
CA GLU A 164 -7.36 37.41 -2.23
C GLU A 164 -6.80 36.73 -0.99
N VAL A 165 -5.59 36.17 -1.15
CA VAL A 165 -4.86 35.55 -0.03
C VAL A 165 -4.08 36.66 0.67
N CYS A 166 -4.61 37.18 1.77
CA CYS A 166 -3.86 38.06 2.67
C CYS A 166 -3.12 37.23 3.70
N VAL A 167 -1.80 37.24 3.66
CA VAL A 167 -0.99 36.75 4.79
C VAL A 167 -1.00 37.84 5.85
N VAL A 168 -1.82 37.64 6.89
CA VAL A 168 -1.75 38.52 8.06
C VAL A 168 -0.53 38.10 8.86
N THR A 169 0.59 38.74 8.65
CA THR A 169 1.69 38.72 9.59
C THR A 169 1.23 39.56 10.79
N ALA A 170 0.87 38.90 11.88
CA ALA A 170 0.90 39.57 13.17
C ALA A 170 2.37 39.96 13.40
N ASP A 171 2.69 41.21 13.17
CA ASP A 171 4.05 41.71 13.20
C ASP A 171 4.53 41.86 14.64
N PRO A 172 5.35 40.94 15.20
CA PRO A 172 6.02 41.15 16.47
C PRO A 172 7.30 42.00 16.31
N TRP A 173 7.65 42.40 15.09
CA TRP A 173 8.99 42.95 14.79
C TRP A 173 9.01 44.29 14.07
N GLY A 174 7.86 44.98 13.96
CA GLY A 174 7.84 46.31 13.35
C GLY A 174 8.15 46.33 11.86
N ASP A 175 7.74 47.37 11.18
CA ASP A 175 7.72 47.62 9.73
C ASP A 175 8.61 46.72 8.85
N ALA A 176 8.00 46.00 7.93
CA ALA A 176 8.65 45.16 6.90
C ALA A 176 9.67 45.92 6.01
N ALA A 177 9.74 47.22 6.13
CA ALA A 177 10.73 48.07 5.46
C ALA A 177 12.17 47.83 5.95
N ASP A 178 12.34 47.32 7.18
CA ASP A 178 13.65 47.11 7.78
C ASP A 178 14.30 45.77 7.47
N LEU A 179 13.53 44.83 6.86
CA LEU A 179 14.01 43.49 6.53
C LEU A 179 14.49 43.32 5.07
N GLY A 180 14.58 44.41 4.30
CA GLY A 180 15.14 44.38 2.93
C GLY A 180 14.32 43.53 1.91
N LEU A 181 13.07 43.20 2.21
CA LEU A 181 12.20 42.39 1.37
C LEU A 181 11.43 43.17 0.30
N THR A 182 11.78 44.40 0.04
CA THR A 182 11.19 45.27 -1.01
C THR A 182 11.35 44.74 -2.46
N GLY A 183 12.06 43.63 -2.65
CA GLY A 183 12.25 42.99 -3.93
C GLY A 183 11.21 41.95 -4.36
N LEU A 184 10.40 41.45 -3.41
CA LEU A 184 9.48 40.34 -3.71
C LEU A 184 8.11 40.79 -4.26
N THR A 185 7.66 41.97 -3.91
CA THR A 185 6.37 42.51 -4.38
C THR A 185 6.39 42.91 -5.85
N ALA A 186 7.54 43.34 -6.38
CA ALA A 186 7.68 43.75 -7.79
C ALA A 186 7.67 42.56 -8.79
N ALA A 187 7.82 41.32 -8.33
CA ALA A 187 7.82 40.14 -9.19
C ALA A 187 6.41 39.57 -9.45
N LEU A 188 5.42 39.94 -8.64
CA LEU A 188 4.04 39.42 -8.74
C LEU A 188 3.15 40.30 -9.62
N GLU A 189 3.48 41.60 -9.80
CA GLU A 189 2.72 42.52 -10.66
C GLU A 189 2.97 42.38 -12.18
N LYS A 190 3.94 41.56 -12.60
CA LYS A 190 4.27 41.33 -14.02
C LYS A 190 3.64 40.08 -14.65
N ARG A 191 2.67 39.46 -14.02
CA ARG A 191 1.91 38.33 -14.58
C ARG A 191 0.39 38.56 -14.50
N SER A 192 -0.05 39.68 -14.99
CA SER A 192 -1.44 39.88 -15.46
C SER A 192 -1.43 40.09 -16.93
#